data_b537769b37ae0c685cca96bc6763b8d9
#
_entry.id   b537769b37ae0c685cca96bc6763b8d9
#
_cell.length_a   1.000
_cell.length_b   1.000
_cell.length_c   1.000
_cell.angle_alpha   90.00
_cell.angle_beta   90.00
_cell.angle_gamma   90.00
#
_symmetry.space_group_name_H-M   'P 1'
#
loop_
_entity.id
_entity.type
_entity.pdbx_description
1 polymer ?
#
loop_
_entity_poly.entity_id
_entity_poly.type
_entity_poly.pdbx_seq_one_letter_code
_entity_poly.pdbx_strand_id
1 'polypeptide(L)'
;MSIDDDVALLERVPTMRLLGDSSLRMLAIGSEQRDFNAGEVLFKTGDTADAGYVVQRGTFRVEEGGAEIIAGPGALIGELALIVAMKRPSTAIALERGSVIRVARSLFQRVLESDPAAARRLRDELALRTSQLASDILIAGGKLS
;
A
#
# COMPACT_ATOMS: atom_id res chain seq x y z
N MET A 1 0.58 -5.87 -20.15
CA MET A 1 0.48 -4.46 -19.76
C MET A 1 1.83 -3.78 -19.89
N SER A 2 1.83 -2.52 -20.17
CA SER A 2 3.07 -1.78 -20.38
C SER A 2 3.54 -1.16 -19.07
N ILE A 3 4.83 -0.77 -19.05
CA ILE A 3 5.40 -0.04 -17.90
C ILE A 3 4.66 1.30 -17.71
N ASP A 4 4.25 1.95 -18.79
CA ASP A 4 3.51 3.21 -18.71
C ASP A 4 2.14 3.02 -18.03
N ASP A 5 1.47 1.90 -18.31
CA ASP A 5 0.21 1.57 -17.65
C ASP A 5 0.42 1.33 -16.16
N ASP A 6 1.49 0.64 -15.81
CA ASP A 6 1.83 0.36 -14.41
C ASP A 6 2.18 1.65 -13.66
N VAL A 7 2.94 2.55 -14.29
CA VAL A 7 3.25 3.86 -13.70
C VAL A 7 1.96 4.65 -13.47
N ALA A 8 1.07 4.68 -14.46
CA ALA A 8 -0.21 5.38 -14.34
C ALA A 8 -1.06 4.82 -13.18
N LEU A 9 -1.04 3.51 -13.00
CA LEU A 9 -1.73 2.86 -11.88
C LEU A 9 -1.12 3.28 -10.54
N LEU A 10 0.21 3.23 -10.42
CA LEU A 10 0.91 3.61 -9.19
C LEU A 10 0.66 5.07 -8.82
N GLU A 11 0.55 5.96 -9.82
CA GLU A 11 0.23 7.36 -9.58
C GLU A 11 -1.15 7.59 -8.96
N ARG A 12 -2.06 6.62 -9.08
CA ARG A 12 -3.38 6.71 -8.45
C ARG A 12 -3.32 6.50 -6.94
N VAL A 13 -2.24 5.92 -6.43
CA VAL A 13 -2.05 5.67 -5.00
C VAL A 13 -1.49 6.94 -4.36
N PRO A 14 -2.18 7.56 -3.39
CA PRO A 14 -1.73 8.81 -2.78
C PRO A 14 -0.30 8.77 -2.24
N THR A 15 0.09 7.69 -1.58
CA THR A 15 1.44 7.51 -1.05
C THR A 15 2.48 7.47 -2.16
N MET A 16 2.22 6.75 -3.22
CA MET A 16 3.16 6.59 -4.33
C MET A 16 3.21 7.81 -5.23
N ARG A 17 2.15 8.61 -5.26
CA ARG A 17 2.13 9.88 -6.00
C ARG A 17 3.18 10.86 -5.50
N LEU A 18 3.64 10.71 -4.27
CA LEU A 18 4.69 11.54 -3.69
C LEU A 18 6.07 11.24 -4.30
N LEU A 19 6.22 10.10 -4.95
CA LEU A 19 7.43 9.73 -5.66
C LEU A 19 7.42 10.38 -7.04
N GLY A 20 8.59 10.75 -7.53
CA GLY A 20 8.71 11.32 -8.88
C GLY A 20 8.51 10.24 -9.95
N ASP A 21 8.33 10.67 -11.20
CA ASP A 21 8.14 9.77 -12.33
C ASP A 21 9.25 8.72 -12.45
N SER A 22 10.49 9.13 -12.25
CA SER A 22 11.64 8.24 -12.32
C SER A 22 11.55 7.12 -11.27
N SER A 23 11.17 7.46 -10.04
CA SER A 23 11.00 6.48 -8.95
C SER A 23 9.83 5.54 -9.22
N LEU A 24 8.71 6.05 -9.75
CA LEU A 24 7.57 5.22 -10.11
C LEU A 24 7.92 4.23 -11.22
N ARG A 25 8.74 4.64 -12.19
CA ARG A 25 9.23 3.74 -13.24
C ARG A 25 10.10 2.62 -12.67
N MET A 26 10.95 2.95 -11.72
CA MET A 26 11.78 1.94 -11.04
C MET A 26 10.91 0.93 -10.31
N LEU A 27 9.87 1.38 -9.62
CA LEU A 27 8.91 0.49 -8.95
C LEU A 27 8.15 -0.38 -9.96
N ALA A 28 7.69 0.21 -11.06
CA ALA A 28 6.95 -0.53 -12.09
C ALA A 28 7.81 -1.63 -12.72
N ILE A 29 9.07 -1.32 -13.01
CA ILE A 29 9.99 -2.28 -13.62
C ILE A 29 10.35 -3.42 -12.65
N GLY A 30 10.58 -3.09 -11.38
CA GLY A 30 11.06 -4.05 -10.37
C GLY A 30 9.95 -4.79 -9.64
N SER A 31 8.69 -4.43 -9.83
CA SER A 31 7.56 -5.05 -9.17
C SER A 31 7.01 -6.23 -9.98
N GLU A 32 6.22 -7.07 -9.32
CA GLU A 32 5.72 -8.32 -9.88
C GLU A 32 4.21 -8.28 -9.99
N GLN A 33 3.67 -8.63 -11.16
CA GLN A 33 2.24 -8.81 -11.31
C GLN A 33 1.86 -10.20 -10.84
N ARG A 34 0.75 -10.28 -10.09
CA ARG A 34 0.17 -11.55 -9.65
C ARG A 34 -1.30 -11.60 -9.99
N ASP A 35 -1.73 -12.74 -10.53
CA ASP A 35 -3.12 -12.98 -10.90
C ASP A 35 -3.80 -13.85 -9.86
N PHE A 36 -5.10 -13.62 -9.66
CA PHE A 36 -5.92 -14.33 -8.69
C PHE A 36 -7.25 -14.72 -9.30
N ASN A 37 -7.74 -15.89 -8.91
CA ASN A 37 -9.12 -16.31 -9.15
C ASN A 37 -9.98 -15.93 -7.95
N ALA A 38 -11.28 -15.86 -8.14
CA ALA A 38 -12.23 -15.61 -7.05
C ALA A 38 -12.00 -16.60 -5.91
N GLY A 39 -11.93 -16.11 -4.68
CA GLY A 39 -11.73 -16.92 -3.48
C GLY A 39 -10.28 -17.20 -3.11
N GLU A 40 -9.32 -16.88 -4.00
CA GLU A 40 -7.92 -17.06 -3.67
C GLU A 40 -7.44 -16.05 -2.66
N VAL A 41 -6.59 -16.49 -1.74
CA VAL A 41 -6.07 -15.66 -0.64
C VAL A 41 -4.81 -14.94 -1.09
N LEU A 42 -4.80 -13.61 -0.92
CA LEU A 42 -3.62 -12.79 -1.17
C LEU A 42 -2.63 -12.94 -0.01
N PHE A 43 -3.11 -12.80 1.21
CA PHE A 43 -2.37 -13.08 2.44
C PHE A 43 -3.34 -13.30 3.60
N LYS A 44 -2.82 -13.90 4.68
CA LYS A 44 -3.60 -14.19 5.88
C LYS A 44 -3.06 -13.41 7.07
N THR A 45 -3.95 -13.09 8.01
CA THR A 45 -3.58 -12.52 9.31
C THR A 45 -2.48 -13.38 9.94
N GLY A 46 -1.42 -12.73 10.40
CA GLY A 46 -0.28 -13.40 11.04
C GLY A 46 0.86 -13.77 10.08
N ASP A 47 0.64 -13.71 8.77
CA ASP A 47 1.71 -13.94 7.79
C ASP A 47 2.77 -12.84 7.91
N THR A 48 4.02 -13.18 7.62
CA THR A 48 5.08 -12.18 7.51
C THR A 48 4.78 -11.25 6.34
N ALA A 49 4.80 -9.94 6.60
CA ALA A 49 4.48 -8.93 5.60
C ALA A 49 5.77 -8.28 5.10
N ASP A 50 6.06 -8.47 3.81
CA ASP A 50 7.26 -7.94 3.15
C ASP A 50 6.96 -7.15 1.89
N ALA A 51 5.70 -6.87 1.64
CA ALA A 51 5.26 -6.19 0.41
C ALA A 51 3.93 -5.47 0.62
N GLY A 52 3.70 -4.47 -0.21
CA GLY A 52 2.37 -3.88 -0.44
C GLY A 52 1.86 -4.33 -1.79
N TYR A 53 0.55 -4.26 -1.99
CA TYR A 53 -0.10 -4.71 -3.22
C TYR A 53 -1.02 -3.63 -3.76
N VAL A 54 -0.80 -3.24 -5.02
CA VAL A 54 -1.67 -2.28 -5.71
C VAL A 54 -2.61 -3.06 -6.62
N VAL A 55 -3.92 -2.89 -6.42
CA VAL A 55 -4.91 -3.60 -7.21
C VAL A 55 -4.96 -3.04 -8.63
N GLN A 56 -4.78 -3.91 -9.63
CA GLN A 56 -4.88 -3.55 -11.05
C GLN A 56 -6.28 -3.80 -11.58
N ARG A 57 -6.83 -4.98 -11.30
CA ARG A 57 -8.15 -5.42 -11.76
C ARG A 57 -8.82 -6.24 -10.67
N GLY A 58 -10.15 -6.21 -10.68
CA GLY A 58 -10.95 -6.96 -9.73
C GLY A 58 -11.04 -6.27 -8.38
N THR A 59 -11.62 -6.96 -7.42
CA THR A 59 -11.81 -6.47 -6.07
C THR A 59 -11.35 -7.49 -5.05
N PHE A 60 -10.88 -6.98 -3.91
CA PHE A 60 -10.38 -7.80 -2.81
C PHE A 60 -11.08 -7.38 -1.53
N ARG A 61 -11.41 -8.36 -0.69
CA ARG A 61 -11.95 -8.11 0.63
C ARG A 61 -10.82 -8.18 1.64
N VAL A 62 -10.65 -7.11 2.41
CA VAL A 62 -9.64 -7.04 3.46
C VAL A 62 -10.35 -7.03 4.81
N GLU A 63 -10.10 -8.04 5.64
CA GLU A 63 -10.75 -8.20 6.95
C GLU A 63 -9.74 -8.01 8.08
N GLU A 64 -10.07 -7.14 9.01
CA GLU A 64 -9.26 -6.88 10.19
C GLU A 64 -10.16 -6.61 11.39
N GLY A 65 -10.06 -7.48 12.42
CA GLY A 65 -10.77 -7.29 13.68
C GLY A 65 -12.28 -7.16 13.54
N GLY A 66 -12.90 -7.88 12.61
CA GLY A 66 -14.34 -7.81 12.35
C GLY A 66 -14.75 -6.70 11.40
N ALA A 67 -13.84 -5.78 11.06
CA ALA A 67 -14.08 -4.77 10.04
C ALA A 67 -13.74 -5.34 8.66
N GLU A 68 -14.44 -4.86 7.65
CA GLU A 68 -14.27 -5.33 6.27
C GLU A 68 -14.18 -4.14 5.33
N ILE A 69 -13.17 -4.17 4.46
CA ILE A 69 -12.96 -3.13 3.45
C ILE A 69 -12.86 -3.80 2.09
N ILE A 70 -13.52 -3.22 1.08
CA ILE A 70 -13.41 -3.68 -0.29
C ILE A 70 -12.41 -2.80 -1.03
N ALA A 71 -11.35 -3.42 -1.54
CA ALA A 71 -10.29 -2.75 -2.27
C ALA A 71 -10.45 -3.00 -3.77
N GLY A 72 -10.64 -1.94 -4.54
CA GLY A 72 -10.73 -1.98 -5.99
C GLY A 72 -9.51 -1.42 -6.68
N PRO A 73 -9.52 -1.30 -8.03
CA PRO A 73 -8.36 -0.82 -8.79
C PRO A 73 -7.82 0.51 -8.30
N GLY A 74 -6.51 0.59 -8.13
CA GLY A 74 -5.83 1.76 -7.59
C GLY A 74 -5.70 1.76 -6.07
N ALA A 75 -6.30 0.81 -5.36
CA ALA A 75 -6.13 0.69 -3.92
C ALA A 75 -4.79 0.04 -3.58
N LEU A 76 -4.16 0.52 -2.53
CA LEU A 76 -2.94 -0.08 -1.97
C LEU A 76 -3.30 -0.86 -0.73
N ILE A 77 -3.08 -2.17 -0.77
CA ILE A 77 -3.31 -3.08 0.36
C ILE A 77 -1.96 -3.33 1.04
N GLY A 78 -1.90 -3.13 2.36
CA GLY A 78 -0.69 -3.39 3.13
C GLY A 78 0.36 -2.28 3.01
N GLU A 79 -0.05 -1.02 3.00
CA GLU A 79 0.84 0.14 2.90
C GLU A 79 1.95 0.13 3.94
N LEU A 80 1.63 -0.19 5.19
CA LEU A 80 2.59 -0.14 6.28
C LEU A 80 3.74 -1.14 6.10
N ALA A 81 3.49 -2.25 5.43
CA ALA A 81 4.51 -3.25 5.13
C ALA A 81 5.59 -2.76 4.17
N LEU A 82 5.35 -1.66 3.45
CA LEU A 82 6.36 -1.02 2.60
C LEU A 82 7.42 -0.29 3.43
N ILE A 83 7.10 0.03 4.68
CA ILE A 83 7.93 0.88 5.52
C ILE A 83 8.57 0.08 6.65
N VAL A 84 7.82 -0.81 7.29
CA VAL A 84 8.28 -1.56 8.46
C VAL A 84 8.08 -3.06 8.30
N ALA A 85 8.96 -3.84 8.92
CA ALA A 85 8.81 -5.27 9.02
C ALA A 85 7.68 -5.55 10.01
N MET A 86 6.70 -6.38 9.61
CA MET A 86 5.54 -6.65 10.44
C MET A 86 4.88 -7.95 10.04
N LYS A 87 3.91 -8.37 10.82
CA LYS A 87 2.99 -9.45 10.46
C LYS A 87 1.69 -8.83 9.97
N ARG A 88 1.00 -9.55 9.08
CA ARG A 88 -0.27 -9.07 8.52
C ARG A 88 -1.32 -8.94 9.62
N PRO A 89 -1.88 -7.73 9.84
CA PRO A 89 -2.99 -7.54 10.78
C PRO A 89 -4.33 -7.99 10.21
N SER A 90 -4.38 -8.25 8.90
CA SER A 90 -5.62 -8.53 8.18
C SER A 90 -5.45 -9.69 7.21
N THR A 91 -6.57 -10.22 6.73
CA THR A 91 -6.62 -11.24 5.68
C THR A 91 -7.22 -10.60 4.43
N ALA A 92 -6.60 -10.81 3.28
CA ALA A 92 -7.09 -10.30 1.99
C ALA A 92 -7.41 -11.45 1.04
N ILE A 93 -8.61 -11.42 0.47
CA ILE A 93 -9.14 -12.47 -0.40
C ILE A 93 -9.71 -11.86 -1.67
N ALA A 94 -9.40 -12.45 -2.82
CA ALA A 94 -9.97 -12.02 -4.09
C ALA A 94 -11.47 -12.34 -4.12
N LEU A 95 -12.30 -11.36 -4.40
CA LEU A 95 -13.74 -11.53 -4.53
C LEU A 95 -14.16 -11.96 -5.93
N GLU A 96 -13.31 -11.66 -6.90
CA GLU A 96 -13.51 -11.99 -8.30
C GLU A 96 -12.14 -12.19 -8.94
N ARG A 97 -12.12 -12.64 -10.18
CA ARG A 97 -10.86 -12.74 -10.92
C ARG A 97 -10.21 -11.36 -11.01
N GLY A 98 -8.94 -11.27 -10.69
CA GLY A 98 -8.25 -9.99 -10.67
C GLY A 98 -6.74 -10.13 -10.66
N SER A 99 -6.07 -8.99 -10.55
CA SER A 99 -4.62 -8.93 -10.51
C SER A 99 -4.13 -7.78 -9.65
N VAL A 100 -2.93 -7.93 -9.12
CA VAL A 100 -2.26 -6.91 -8.31
C VAL A 100 -0.83 -6.74 -8.80
N ILE A 101 -0.26 -5.57 -8.49
CA ILE A 101 1.19 -5.35 -8.57
C ILE A 101 1.73 -5.52 -7.15
N ARG A 102 2.63 -6.49 -6.96
CA ARG A 102 3.31 -6.71 -5.69
C ARG A 102 4.56 -5.84 -5.64
N VAL A 103 4.59 -4.91 -4.71
CA VAL A 103 5.73 -4.02 -4.48
C VAL A 103 6.46 -4.50 -3.23
N ALA A 104 7.64 -5.09 -3.40
CA ALA A 104 8.43 -5.57 -2.27
C ALA A 104 8.98 -4.40 -1.45
N ARG A 105 8.99 -4.54 -0.12
CA ARG A 105 9.56 -3.53 0.77
C ARG A 105 11.02 -3.23 0.42
N SER A 106 11.81 -4.24 0.12
CA SER A 106 13.22 -4.06 -0.24
C SER A 106 13.40 -3.19 -1.48
N LEU A 107 12.53 -3.36 -2.47
CA LEU A 107 12.54 -2.51 -3.67
C LEU A 107 12.12 -1.09 -3.34
N PHE A 108 11.06 -0.93 -2.57
CA PHE A 108 10.55 0.37 -2.16
C PHE A 108 11.61 1.16 -1.39
N GLN A 109 12.31 0.50 -0.46
CA GLN A 109 13.39 1.11 0.30
C GLN A 109 14.55 1.55 -0.59
N ARG A 110 14.95 0.71 -1.57
CA ARG A 110 16.01 1.08 -2.52
C ARG A 110 15.64 2.28 -3.37
N VAL A 111 14.40 2.37 -3.79
CA VAL A 111 13.91 3.52 -4.56
C VAL A 111 13.99 4.79 -3.71
N LEU A 112 13.58 4.72 -2.44
CA LEU A 112 13.68 5.87 -1.53
C LEU A 112 15.13 6.28 -1.28
N GLU A 113 16.04 5.33 -1.18
CA GLU A 113 17.47 5.61 -0.99
C GLU A 113 18.07 6.33 -2.21
N SER A 114 17.58 6.01 -3.41
CA SER A 114 18.05 6.62 -4.65
C SER A 114 17.42 7.98 -4.92
N ASP A 115 16.38 8.38 -4.18
CA ASP A 115 15.68 9.65 -4.35
C ASP A 115 15.40 10.28 -2.99
N PRO A 116 16.38 10.98 -2.40
CA PRO A 116 16.22 11.60 -1.08
C PRO A 116 15.08 12.61 -1.00
N ALA A 117 14.79 13.32 -2.10
CA ALA A 117 13.70 14.28 -2.13
C ALA A 117 12.33 13.59 -2.01
N ALA A 118 12.14 12.47 -2.70
CA ALA A 118 10.94 11.67 -2.59
C ALA A 118 10.79 11.07 -1.19
N ALA A 119 11.89 10.56 -0.63
CA ALA A 119 11.91 10.02 0.73
C ALA A 119 11.48 11.07 1.75
N ARG A 120 11.92 12.31 1.56
CA ARG A 120 11.57 13.43 2.44
C ARG A 120 10.09 13.77 2.33
N ARG A 121 9.56 13.84 1.12
CA ARG A 121 8.12 14.09 0.89
C ARG A 121 7.25 13.03 1.56
N LEU A 122 7.65 11.76 1.44
CA LEU A 122 6.91 10.66 2.06
C LEU A 122 6.96 10.75 3.58
N ARG A 123 8.14 11.03 4.14
CA ARG A 123 8.32 11.18 5.58
C ARG A 123 7.46 12.31 6.14
N ASP A 124 7.43 13.44 5.46
CA ASP A 124 6.65 14.61 5.86
C ASP A 124 5.15 14.30 5.84
N GLU A 125 4.68 13.60 4.82
CA GLU A 125 3.28 13.19 4.72
C GLU A 125 2.88 12.22 5.85
N LEU A 126 3.72 11.24 6.14
CA LEU A 126 3.46 10.29 7.23
C LEU A 126 3.47 10.99 8.59
N ALA A 127 4.40 11.92 8.80
CA ALA A 127 4.46 12.71 10.03
C ALA A 127 3.20 13.56 10.20
N LEU A 128 2.72 14.16 9.13
CA LEU A 128 1.50 14.96 9.14
C LEU A 128 0.28 14.11 9.52
N ARG A 129 0.15 12.92 8.93
CA ARG A 129 -0.94 12.00 9.27
C ARG A 129 -0.89 11.57 10.74
N THR A 130 0.29 11.28 11.25
CA THR A 130 0.48 10.91 12.66
C THR A 130 0.12 12.07 13.58
N SER A 131 0.53 13.29 13.24
CA SER A 131 0.21 14.48 14.00
C SER A 131 -1.30 14.75 14.04
N GLN A 132 -1.99 14.57 12.93
CA GLN A 132 -3.44 14.72 12.86
C GLN A 132 -4.15 13.71 13.76
N LEU A 133 -3.72 12.45 13.76
CA LEU A 133 -4.29 11.44 14.63
C LEU A 133 -4.07 11.77 16.11
N ALA A 134 -2.86 12.21 16.46
CA ALA A 134 -2.56 12.62 17.83
C ALA A 134 -3.41 13.81 18.27
N SER A 135 -3.61 14.79 17.38
CA SER A 135 -4.46 15.95 17.65
C SER A 135 -5.90 15.54 17.90
N ASP A 136 -6.44 14.64 17.08
CA ASP A 136 -7.81 14.15 17.23
C ASP A 136 -7.99 13.42 18.58
N ILE A 137 -7.02 12.61 18.97
CA ILE A 137 -7.04 11.92 20.26
C ILE A 137 -7.01 12.89 21.42
N LEU A 138 -6.17 13.92 21.35
CA LEU A 138 -6.07 14.94 22.40
C LEU A 138 -7.37 15.75 22.54
N ILE A 139 -8.00 16.11 21.42
CA ILE A 139 -9.28 16.83 21.43
C ILE A 139 -10.35 15.96 22.07
N ALA A 140 -10.43 14.68 21.72
CA ALA A 140 -11.38 13.74 22.31
C ALA A 140 -11.16 13.58 23.80
N GLY A 141 -9.91 13.45 24.23
CA GLY A 141 -9.54 13.37 25.65
C GLY A 141 -9.90 14.64 26.42
N GLY A 142 -9.65 15.80 25.81
CA GLY A 142 -10.01 17.10 26.38
C GLY A 142 -11.49 17.27 26.62
N LYS A 143 -12.31 16.70 25.75
CA LYS A 143 -13.77 16.75 25.89
C LYS A 143 -14.30 15.85 27.00
N LEU A 144 -13.60 14.80 27.29
CA LEU A 144 -14.00 13.84 28.34
C LEU A 144 -13.54 14.24 29.73
N SER A 145 -12.63 15.16 29.81
CA SER A 145 -12.12 15.69 31.07
C SER A 145 -12.82 16.98 31.45
#